data_8c145b61d5e9c148093b59ef5a6e0fab
#
_entry.id   8c145b61d5e9c148093b59ef5a6e0fab
#
_cell.length_a   1.000
_cell.length_b   1.000
_cell.length_c   1.000
_cell.angle_alpha   90.00
_cell.angle_beta   90.00
_cell.angle_gamma   90.00
#
_symmetry.space_group_name_H-M   'P 1'
#
loop_
_entity.id
_entity.type
_entity.pdbx_description
1 polymer ?
#
loop_
_entity_poly.entity_id
_entity_poly.type
_entity_poly.pdbx_seq_one_letter_code
_entity_poly.pdbx_strand_id
1 'polypeptide(L)'
;MNKAYVEQIRNGLSTTALSMDTQWAMMHNPKLNDQQRLSSEACYQGLMQTLSFMGGDWVRDQHGKHRVFLVGMSSRENDEYTCEE
;
A
#
# COMPACT_ATOMS: atom_id res chain seq x y z
N MET A 1 23.66 2.44 -2.11
CA MET A 1 22.64 1.75 -2.94
C MET A 1 22.50 2.50 -4.26
N ASN A 2 22.29 1.78 -5.34
CA ASN A 2 22.14 2.36 -6.67
C ASN A 2 20.84 3.21 -6.71
N LYS A 3 20.93 4.40 -7.28
CA LYS A 3 19.82 5.34 -7.36
C LYS A 3 18.60 4.75 -8.12
N ALA A 4 18.86 4.03 -9.22
CA ALA A 4 17.78 3.40 -9.99
C ALA A 4 17.07 2.31 -9.17
N TYR A 5 17.82 1.58 -8.34
CA TYR A 5 17.25 0.56 -7.47
C TYR A 5 16.36 1.20 -6.39
N VAL A 6 16.81 2.31 -5.80
CA VAL A 6 16.04 3.05 -4.81
C VAL A 6 14.72 3.55 -5.43
N GLU A 7 14.77 4.06 -6.65
CA GLU A 7 13.59 4.54 -7.34
C GLU A 7 12.60 3.41 -7.64
N GLN A 8 13.09 2.22 -8.00
CA GLN A 8 12.22 1.06 -8.22
C GLN A 8 11.49 0.66 -6.94
N ILE A 9 12.19 0.62 -5.83
CA ILE A 9 11.57 0.30 -4.53
C ILE A 9 10.52 1.36 -4.18
N ARG A 10 10.87 2.62 -4.31
CA ARG A 10 9.95 3.73 -4.02
C ARG A 10 8.69 3.64 -4.88
N ASN A 11 8.84 3.39 -6.17
CA ASN A 11 7.72 3.26 -7.09
C ASN A 11 6.84 2.07 -6.73
N GLY A 12 7.44 0.94 -6.35
CA GLY A 12 6.70 -0.23 -5.91
C GLY A 12 5.89 0.03 -4.66
N LEU A 13 6.49 0.69 -3.67
CA LEU A 13 5.79 1.04 -2.43
C LEU A 13 4.65 2.03 -2.69
N SER A 14 4.89 3.04 -3.52
CA SER A 14 3.87 4.02 -3.88
C SER A 14 2.71 3.38 -4.64
N THR A 15 3.01 2.50 -5.58
CA THR A 15 1.99 1.80 -6.37
C THR A 15 1.15 0.89 -5.47
N THR A 16 1.79 0.19 -4.54
CA THR A 16 1.08 -0.64 -3.57
C THR A 16 0.14 0.19 -2.71
N ALA A 17 0.63 1.34 -2.22
CA ALA A 17 -0.18 2.24 -1.41
C ALA A 17 -1.40 2.74 -2.18
N LEU A 18 -1.23 3.15 -3.44
CA LEU A 18 -2.33 3.59 -4.29
C LEU A 18 -3.33 2.48 -4.56
N SER A 19 -2.86 1.24 -4.76
CA SER A 19 -3.73 0.09 -4.95
C SER A 19 -4.54 -0.19 -3.70
N MET A 20 -3.94 -0.09 -2.52
CA MET A 20 -4.64 -0.24 -1.26
C MET A 20 -5.69 0.85 -1.06
N ASP A 21 -5.36 2.11 -1.39
CA ASP A 21 -6.31 3.22 -1.34
C ASP A 21 -7.54 2.92 -2.21
N THR A 22 -7.30 2.45 -3.43
CA THR A 22 -8.36 2.15 -4.38
C THR A 22 -9.26 1.03 -3.90
N GLN A 23 -8.67 -0.08 -3.46
CA GLN A 23 -9.44 -1.23 -2.98
C GLN A 23 -10.21 -0.89 -1.71
N TRP A 24 -9.59 -0.14 -0.80
CA TRP A 24 -10.27 0.29 0.43
C TRP A 24 -11.50 1.15 0.10
N ALA A 25 -11.37 2.08 -0.83
CA ALA A 25 -12.49 2.92 -1.26
C ALA A 25 -13.60 2.10 -1.89
N MET A 26 -13.25 1.12 -2.71
CA MET A 26 -14.24 0.28 -3.40
C MET A 26 -14.98 -0.61 -2.41
N MET A 27 -14.31 -1.21 -1.44
CA MET A 27 -14.97 -2.09 -0.48
C MET A 27 -15.92 -1.32 0.46
N HIS A 28 -15.80 0.00 0.54
CA HIS A 28 -16.68 0.85 1.33
C HIS A 28 -17.65 1.67 0.48
N ASN A 29 -17.67 1.45 -0.84
CA ASN A 29 -18.51 2.22 -1.75
C ASN A 29 -19.94 1.64 -1.77
N PRO A 30 -20.95 2.40 -1.29
CA PRO A 30 -22.33 1.89 -1.24
C PRO A 30 -22.97 1.73 -2.62
N LYS A 31 -22.38 2.31 -3.68
CA LYS A 31 -22.87 2.20 -5.05
C LYS A 31 -22.52 0.87 -5.69
N LEU A 32 -21.54 0.14 -5.15
CA LEU A 32 -21.16 -1.16 -5.66
C LEU A 32 -22.03 -2.24 -5.04
N ASN A 33 -22.24 -3.33 -5.77
CA ASN A 33 -22.98 -4.47 -5.22
C ASN A 33 -22.10 -5.26 -4.26
N ASP A 34 -22.70 -6.20 -3.53
CA ASP A 34 -21.99 -6.96 -2.51
C ASP A 34 -20.84 -7.77 -3.10
N GLN A 35 -21.05 -8.36 -4.29
CA GLN A 35 -19.99 -9.14 -4.93
C GLN A 35 -18.79 -8.30 -5.30
N GLN A 36 -19.04 -7.09 -5.80
CA GLN A 36 -17.95 -6.15 -6.14
C GLN A 36 -17.18 -5.73 -4.91
N ARG A 37 -17.88 -5.44 -3.81
CA ARG A 37 -17.23 -5.06 -2.56
C ARG A 37 -16.43 -6.22 -1.97
N LEU A 38 -16.94 -7.44 -2.04
CA LEU A 38 -16.23 -8.62 -1.57
C LEU A 38 -14.98 -8.89 -2.40
N SER A 39 -15.03 -8.70 -3.72
CA SER A 39 -13.87 -8.82 -4.58
C SER A 39 -12.79 -7.82 -4.22
N SER A 40 -13.19 -6.58 -3.96
CA SER A 40 -12.25 -5.53 -3.53
C SER A 40 -11.62 -5.84 -2.19
N GLU A 41 -12.41 -6.36 -1.25
CA GLU A 41 -11.91 -6.80 0.06
C GLU A 41 -10.87 -7.90 -0.08
N ALA A 42 -11.13 -8.88 -0.95
CA ALA A 42 -10.17 -9.96 -1.20
C ALA A 42 -8.88 -9.43 -1.80
N CYS A 43 -8.96 -8.50 -2.74
CA CYS A 43 -7.78 -7.84 -3.31
C CYS A 43 -7.01 -7.06 -2.25
N TYR A 44 -7.70 -6.34 -1.40
CA TYR A 44 -7.09 -5.58 -0.31
C TYR A 44 -6.31 -6.50 0.63
N GLN A 45 -6.94 -7.60 1.05
CA GLN A 45 -6.28 -8.58 1.92
C GLN A 45 -5.08 -9.23 1.24
N GLY A 46 -5.19 -9.50 -0.07
CA GLY A 46 -4.07 -10.03 -0.84
C GLY A 46 -2.88 -9.09 -0.89
N LEU A 47 -3.14 -7.79 -1.04
CA LEU A 47 -2.09 -6.77 -1.00
C LEU A 47 -1.40 -6.74 0.37
N MET A 48 -2.18 -6.81 1.45
CA MET A 48 -1.65 -6.84 2.80
C MET A 48 -0.76 -8.06 3.03
N GLN A 49 -1.21 -9.23 2.59
CA GLN A 49 -0.44 -10.48 2.75
C GLN A 49 0.85 -10.45 1.95
N THR A 50 0.78 -10.00 0.70
CA THR A 50 1.96 -9.88 -0.15
C THR A 50 2.98 -8.93 0.47
N LEU A 51 2.51 -7.79 0.97
CA LEU A 51 3.37 -6.82 1.62
C LEU A 51 4.06 -7.42 2.85
N SER A 52 3.32 -8.18 3.65
CA SER A 52 3.87 -8.87 4.82
C SER A 52 4.97 -9.87 4.43
N PHE A 53 4.74 -10.64 3.36
CA PHE A 53 5.74 -11.59 2.85
C PHE A 53 7.02 -10.90 2.38
N MET A 54 6.90 -9.68 1.89
CA MET A 54 8.03 -8.90 1.41
C MET A 54 8.75 -8.14 2.54
N GLY A 55 8.30 -8.30 3.77
CA GLY A 55 8.88 -7.58 4.91
C GLY A 55 8.38 -6.15 5.03
N GLY A 56 7.22 -5.87 4.47
CA GLY A 56 6.61 -4.55 4.54
C GLY A 56 5.49 -4.47 5.56
N ASP A 57 5.05 -3.26 5.79
CA ASP A 57 3.88 -2.97 6.62
C ASP A 57 3.23 -1.68 6.12
N TRP A 58 2.12 -1.31 6.71
CA TRP A 58 1.36 -0.15 6.25
C TRP A 58 0.64 0.53 7.40
N VAL A 59 0.30 1.80 7.17
CA VAL A 59 -0.59 2.55 8.05
C VAL A 59 -1.65 3.22 7.17
N ARG A 60 -2.78 3.52 7.73
CA ARG A 60 -3.89 4.14 7.01
C ARG A 60 -4.45 5.28 7.85
N ASP A 61 -4.77 6.40 7.20
CA ASP A 61 -5.46 7.49 7.86
C ASP A 61 -6.99 7.28 7.83
N GLN A 62 -7.71 8.21 8.43
CA GLN A 62 -9.18 8.12 8.53
C GLN A 62 -9.87 8.28 7.18
N HIS A 63 -9.18 8.78 6.17
CA HIS A 63 -9.73 8.99 4.84
C HIS A 63 -9.45 7.83 3.90
N GLY A 64 -8.76 6.80 4.37
CA GLY A 64 -8.43 5.62 3.57
C GLY A 64 -7.16 5.78 2.76
N LYS A 65 -6.35 6.77 3.06
CA LYS A 65 -5.05 6.92 2.40
C LYS A 65 -4.00 6.10 3.13
N HIS A 66 -3.28 5.27 2.39
CA HIS A 66 -2.30 4.35 2.93
C HIS A 66 -0.89 4.84 2.70
N ARG A 67 -0.01 4.51 3.64
CA ARG A 67 1.42 4.67 3.51
C ARG A 67 2.05 3.31 3.74
N VAL A 68 2.87 2.88 2.80
CA VAL A 68 3.51 1.56 2.80
C VAL A 68 5.01 1.74 3.02
N PHE A 69 5.61 0.90 3.86
CA PHE A 69 7.02 1.00 4.21
C PHE A 69 7.60 -0.40 4.44
N LEU A 70 8.93 -0.49 4.47
CA LEU A 70 9.62 -1.74 4.74
C LEU A 70 9.97 -1.81 6.22
N VAL A 71 9.62 -2.94 6.85
CA VAL A 71 9.91 -3.19 8.26
C VAL A 71 11.42 -3.44 8.41
N GLY A 72 11.99 -2.94 9.50
CA GLY A 72 13.41 -3.13 9.79
C GLY A 72 14.30 -2.05 9.22
N MET A 73 13.76 -1.16 8.41
CA MET A 73 14.51 0.00 7.94
C MET A 73 14.39 1.15 8.93
N SER A 74 15.42 1.99 8.99
CA SER A 74 15.35 3.21 9.78
C SER A 74 14.31 4.16 9.19
N SER A 75 13.85 5.12 9.99
CA SER A 75 12.92 6.14 9.51
C SER A 75 13.47 6.86 8.28
N ARG A 76 14.77 7.15 8.29
CA ARG A 76 15.43 7.81 7.18
C ARG A 76 15.39 6.96 5.91
N GLU A 77 15.67 5.66 6.03
CA GLU A 77 15.65 4.75 4.90
C GLU A 77 14.24 4.62 4.33
N ASN A 78 13.24 4.54 5.18
CA ASN A 78 11.85 4.50 4.73
C ASN A 78 11.45 5.78 4.00
N ASP A 79 11.94 6.94 4.46
CA ASP A 79 11.68 8.21 3.79
C ASP A 79 12.30 8.26 2.40
N GLU A 80 13.40 7.54 2.16
CA GLU A 80 13.98 7.42 0.83
C GLU A 80 13.11 6.59 -0.12
N TYR A 81 12.43 5.58 0.41
CA TYR A 81 11.63 4.65 -0.40
C TYR A 81 10.18 5.06 -0.53
N THR A 82 9.65 5.85 0.37
CA THR A 82 8.26 6.29 0.32
C THR A 82 8.19 7.73 -0.15
N CYS A 83 7.16 8.04 -0.95
CA CYS A 83 6.92 9.41 -1.37
C CYS A 83 6.37 10.20 -0.20
N GLU A 84 7.08 11.24 0.19
CA GLU A 84 6.60 12.18 1.19
C GLU A 84 5.66 13.19 0.54
N GLU A 85 4.59 13.48 1.21
CA GLU A 85 3.62 14.46 0.73
C GLU A 85 3.62 15.71 1.57
#